data_fb1c154710600afb6fdc048475e5c0f3
#
_entry.id   fb1c154710600afb6fdc048475e5c0f3
#
_cell.length_a   1.000
_cell.length_b   1.000
_cell.length_c   1.000
_cell.angle_alpha   90.00
_cell.angle_beta   90.00
_cell.angle_gamma   90.00
#
_symmetry.space_group_name_H-M   'P 1'
#
loop_
_entity.id
_entity.type
_entity.pdbx_description
1 polymer ?
#
loop_
_entity_poly.entity_id
_entity_poly.type
_entity_poly.pdbx_seq_one_letter_code
_entity_poly.pdbx_strand_id
1 'polypeptide(L)' 'MKKRYNLSDVDCANCVAKMEEQISKLPGVNSASISFMAQKLTLDADEDKLDKILKQAEKIIKSIDEEATIEY' A
#
# COMPACT_ATOMS: atom_id res chain seq x y z
N MET A 1 1.28 -14.40 2.30
CA MET A 1 0.41 -14.55 1.14
C MET A 1 0.42 -13.26 0.32
N LYS A 2 0.69 -13.35 -0.97
CA LYS A 2 0.77 -12.17 -1.81
C LYS A 2 -0.60 -11.82 -2.39
N LYS A 3 -0.98 -10.57 -2.25
CA LYS A 3 -2.21 -10.04 -2.86
C LYS A 3 -1.91 -8.73 -3.55
N ARG A 4 -2.64 -8.47 -4.62
CA ARG A 4 -2.51 -7.24 -5.40
C ARG A 4 -3.76 -6.40 -5.27
N TYR A 5 -3.56 -5.11 -5.14
CA TYR A 5 -4.65 -4.14 -5.02
C TYR A 5 -4.43 -3.03 -6.01
N ASN A 6 -5.51 -2.50 -6.55
CA ASN A 6 -5.43 -1.38 -7.47
C ASN A 6 -5.35 -0.08 -6.67
N LEU A 7 -4.52 0.82 -7.16
CA LEU A 7 -4.43 2.18 -6.64
C LEU A 7 -4.98 3.14 -7.69
N SER A 8 -5.45 4.29 -7.24
CA SER A 8 -5.96 5.33 -8.12
C SER A 8 -5.40 6.68 -7.70
N ASP A 9 -5.18 7.55 -8.70
CA ASP A 9 -4.76 8.94 -8.49
C ASP A 9 -3.43 9.09 -7.77
N VAL A 10 -2.52 8.14 -7.97
CA VAL A 10 -1.17 8.22 -7.46
C VAL A 10 -0.29 8.91 -8.50
N ASP A 11 0.02 10.18 -8.28
CA ASP A 11 0.74 11.01 -9.25
C ASP A 11 2.17 11.33 -8.86
N CYS A 12 2.59 10.93 -7.67
CA CYS A 12 3.90 11.30 -7.14
C CYS A 12 4.77 10.06 -6.92
N ALA A 13 5.83 9.91 -7.70
CA ALA A 13 6.74 8.77 -7.58
C ALA A 13 7.46 8.75 -6.22
N ASN A 14 7.83 9.92 -5.71
CA ASN A 14 8.46 10.01 -4.38
C ASN A 14 7.49 9.59 -3.28
N CYS A 15 6.22 9.90 -3.45
CA CYS A 15 5.19 9.48 -2.51
C CYS A 15 5.05 7.95 -2.50
N VAL A 16 5.13 7.33 -3.66
CA VAL A 16 5.07 5.87 -3.79
C VAL A 16 6.19 5.21 -2.98
N ALA A 17 7.40 5.72 -3.08
CA ALA A 17 8.53 5.18 -2.32
C ALA A 17 8.29 5.28 -0.82
N LYS A 18 7.75 6.40 -0.36
CA LYS A 18 7.43 6.59 1.06
C LYS A 18 6.30 5.66 1.53
N MET A 19 5.26 5.51 0.72
CA MET A 19 4.16 4.60 1.01
C MET A 19 4.65 3.18 1.15
N GLU A 20 5.45 2.73 0.19
CA GLU A 20 6.00 1.39 0.19
C GLU A 20 6.84 1.14 1.43
N GLU A 21 7.72 2.07 1.77
CA GLU A 21 8.56 1.94 2.95
C GLU A 21 7.72 1.84 4.23
N GLN A 22 6.76 2.73 4.41
CA GLN A 22 5.94 2.73 5.62
C GLN A 22 5.05 1.50 5.72
N ILE A 23 4.47 1.08 4.61
CA ILE A 23 3.61 -0.12 4.61
C ILE A 23 4.44 -1.36 4.92
N SER A 24 5.66 -1.45 4.40
CA SER A 24 6.52 -2.61 4.64
C SER A 24 6.95 -2.74 6.11
N LYS A 25 6.86 -1.66 6.87
CA LYS A 25 7.19 -1.67 8.30
C LYS A 25 6.02 -2.05 9.21
N LEU A 26 4.83 -2.20 8.66
CA LEU A 26 3.67 -2.55 9.46
C LEU A 26 3.78 -3.97 10.02
N PRO A 27 3.31 -4.20 11.26
CA PRO A 27 3.31 -5.55 11.85
C PRO A 27 2.49 -6.52 11.01
N GLY A 28 3.05 -7.69 10.74
CA GLY A 28 2.40 -8.71 9.93
C GLY A 28 2.68 -8.61 8.44
N VAL A 29 3.34 -7.55 8.00
CA VAL A 29 3.71 -7.40 6.58
C VAL A 29 5.10 -8.01 6.36
N ASN A 30 5.18 -8.98 5.46
CA ASN A 30 6.44 -9.59 5.05
C ASN A 30 7.15 -8.76 4.00
N SER A 31 6.39 -8.23 3.05
CA SER A 31 6.92 -7.34 2.04
C SER A 31 5.80 -6.51 1.43
N ALA A 32 6.15 -5.36 0.90
CA ALA A 32 5.22 -4.50 0.18
C ALA A 32 5.94 -3.86 -1.00
N SER A 33 5.27 -3.83 -2.14
CA SER A 33 5.81 -3.26 -3.35
C SER A 33 4.70 -2.48 -4.07
N ILE A 34 5.02 -1.28 -4.51
CA ILE A 34 4.06 -0.45 -5.24
C ILE A 34 4.63 -0.14 -6.61
N SER A 35 3.83 -0.37 -7.65
CA SER A 35 4.19 0.00 -9.01
C SER A 35 3.52 1.31 -9.36
N PHE A 36 4.33 2.36 -9.54
CA PHE A 36 3.83 3.67 -9.95
C PHE A 36 3.20 3.61 -11.34
N MET A 37 3.86 2.93 -12.26
CA MET A 37 3.40 2.84 -13.64
C MET A 37 2.09 2.06 -13.77
N ALA A 38 1.96 0.96 -13.02
CA ALA A 38 0.78 0.11 -13.06
C ALA A 38 -0.30 0.55 -12.07
N GLN A 39 0.01 1.45 -11.15
CA GLN A 39 -0.90 1.90 -10.09
C GLN A 39 -1.42 0.70 -9.30
N LYS A 40 -0.49 -0.13 -8.83
CA LYS A 40 -0.85 -1.35 -8.08
C LYS A 40 0.05 -1.54 -6.88
N LEU A 41 -0.55 -2.03 -5.81
CA LEU A 41 0.15 -2.42 -4.59
C LEU A 41 0.18 -3.95 -4.52
N THR A 42 1.38 -4.52 -4.39
CA THR A 42 1.55 -5.94 -4.10
C THR A 42 1.94 -6.06 -2.63
N LEU A 43 1.13 -6.78 -1.88
CA LEU A 43 1.30 -6.91 -0.43
C LEU A 43 1.44 -8.37 -0.05
N ASP A 44 2.55 -8.70 0.64
CA ASP A 44 2.77 -10.01 1.19
C ASP A 44 2.63 -9.94 2.71
N ALA A 45 1.54 -10.47 3.22
CA ALA A 45 1.22 -10.38 4.64
C ALA A 45 0.40 -11.59 5.09
N ASP A 46 0.32 -11.77 6.41
CA ASP A 46 -0.51 -12.82 6.99
C ASP A 46 -1.98 -12.52 6.73
N GLU A 47 -2.71 -13.52 6.24
CA GLU A 47 -4.12 -13.39 5.89
C GLU A 47 -4.97 -12.96 7.08
N ASP A 48 -4.66 -13.44 8.26
CA ASP A 48 -5.40 -13.11 9.49
C ASP A 48 -5.32 -11.64 9.85
N LYS A 49 -4.24 -10.97 9.44
CA LYS A 49 -3.99 -9.56 9.76
C LYS A 49 -4.24 -8.64 8.58
N LEU A 50 -4.59 -9.21 7.44
CA LEU A 50 -4.68 -8.47 6.19
C LEU A 50 -5.66 -7.30 6.26
N ASP A 51 -6.83 -7.49 6.87
CA ASP A 51 -7.82 -6.43 6.98
C ASP A 51 -7.29 -5.22 7.75
N LYS A 52 -6.61 -5.47 8.86
CA LYS A 52 -6.01 -4.40 9.66
C LYS A 52 -4.89 -3.71 8.89
N ILE A 53 -4.07 -4.50 8.21
CA ILE A 53 -2.96 -3.97 7.41
C ILE A 53 -3.49 -3.09 6.29
N LEU A 54 -4.55 -3.51 5.61
CA LEU A 54 -5.15 -2.72 4.54
C LEU A 54 -5.69 -1.38 5.04
N LYS A 55 -6.33 -1.36 6.20
CA LYS A 55 -6.82 -0.12 6.78
C LYS A 55 -5.67 0.83 7.13
N GLN A 56 -4.61 0.29 7.68
CA GLN A 56 -3.43 1.08 7.99
C GLN A 56 -2.73 1.56 6.74
N ALA A 57 -2.62 0.71 5.73
CA ALA A 57 -2.05 1.09 4.44
C ALA A 57 -2.83 2.22 3.79
N GLU A 58 -4.16 2.16 3.85
CA GLU A 58 -5.00 3.24 3.33
C GLU A 58 -4.73 4.56 4.04
N LYS A 59 -4.61 4.53 5.36
CA LYS A 59 -4.29 5.74 6.13
C LYS A 59 -2.91 6.29 5.77
N ILE A 60 -1.93 5.42 5.59
CA ILE A 60 -0.59 5.82 5.17
C ILE A 60 -0.63 6.47 3.80
N ILE A 61 -1.31 5.84 2.86
CA ILE A 61 -1.42 6.35 1.50
C ILE A 61 -2.06 7.74 1.50
N LYS A 62 -3.15 7.91 2.23
CA LYS A 62 -3.86 9.19 2.28
C LYS A 62 -3.10 10.27 3.04
N SER A 63 -2.28 9.89 4.01
CA SER A 63 -1.46 10.86 4.73
C SER A 63 -0.32 11.41 3.89
N ILE A 64 0.15 10.62 2.93
CA ILE A 64 1.23 11.02 2.03
C ILE A 64 0.68 11.70 0.77
N ASP A 65 -0.42 11.19 0.24
CA ASP A 65 -1.08 11.74 -0.94
C ASP A 65 -2.59 11.66 -0.75
N GLU A 66 -3.21 12.81 -0.45
CA GLU A 66 -4.65 12.88 -0.14
C GLU A 66 -5.55 12.38 -1.26
N GLU A 67 -5.09 12.50 -2.50
CA GLU A 67 -5.89 12.13 -3.67
C GLU A 67 -5.78 10.64 -3.99
N ALA A 68 -4.75 9.98 -3.50
CA ALA A 68 -4.54 8.57 -3.77
C ALA A 68 -5.55 7.72 -3.02
N THR A 69 -6.05 6.69 -3.68
CA THR A 69 -6.99 5.74 -3.09
C THR A 69 -6.53 4.32 -3.38
N ILE A 70 -6.94 3.41 -2.53
CA ILE A 70 -6.67 1.98 -2.70
C ILE A 70 -8.00 1.25 -2.78
N GLU A 71 -8.09 0.33 -3.74
CA GLU A 71 -9.25 -0.53 -3.90
C GLU A 71 -8.96 -1.90 -3.31
N TYR A 72 -9.80 -2.34 -2.37
CA TYR A 72 -9.66 -3.66 -1.76
C TYR A 72 -10.99 -4.27 -1.34
#